data_31b1272f16463ae08c7b33cfae54cab6
#
_entry.id   31b1272f16463ae08c7b33cfae54cab6
#
_cell.length_a   1.000
_cell.length_b   1.000
_cell.length_c   1.000
_cell.angle_alpha   90.00
_cell.angle_beta   90.00
_cell.angle_gamma   90.00
#
_symmetry.space_group_name_H-M   'P 1'
#
loop_
_entity.id
_entity.type
_entity.pdbx_description
1 polymer ?
#
loop_
_entity_poly.entity_id
_entity_poly.type
_entity_poly.pdbx_seq_one_letter_code
_entity_poly.pdbx_strand_id
1 'polypeptide(L)'
;METLDTTFAQMVREHKSTIYTVCFMFSKDSDEVSDLFQEVLINLWKGYASFQNRSSVDTWIWKVSFNTCISYERKKQKRATLPLTMDINLFEDKDEDSRQIRLLYDRIHRLKPFDRAIVLLWLENMSYEEIGAIVGISTKNVSVRLYRIKEELKKMSNR
;
A
#
# COMPACT_ATOMS: atom_id res chain seq x y z
N MET A 1 -11.87 3.89 32.86
CA MET A 1 -12.09 4.87 31.76
C MET A 1 -10.93 4.79 30.78
N GLU A 2 -11.21 4.45 29.55
CA GLU A 2 -10.16 4.36 28.53
C GLU A 2 -9.73 5.76 28.09
N THR A 3 -8.42 6.00 28.09
CA THR A 3 -7.87 7.25 27.57
C THR A 3 -7.79 7.18 26.05
N LEU A 4 -7.70 8.34 25.40
CA LEU A 4 -7.50 8.42 23.94
C LEU A 4 -6.25 7.64 23.52
N ASP A 5 -5.19 7.73 24.31
CA ASP A 5 -3.93 7.01 24.04
C ASP A 5 -4.13 5.49 24.05
N THR A 6 -4.87 4.97 25.04
CA THR A 6 -5.13 3.54 25.19
C THR A 6 -5.96 3.01 24.05
N THR A 7 -7.00 3.76 23.64
CA THR A 7 -7.88 3.40 22.55
C THR A 7 -7.13 3.40 21.21
N PHE A 8 -6.28 4.39 21.01
CA PHE A 8 -5.44 4.46 19.82
C PHE A 8 -4.46 3.30 19.74
N ALA A 9 -3.78 3.00 20.86
CA ALA A 9 -2.82 1.90 20.90
C ALA A 9 -3.49 0.56 20.59
N GLN A 10 -4.71 0.36 21.08
CA GLN A 10 -5.47 -0.86 20.80
C GLN A 10 -5.85 -0.95 19.31
N MET A 11 -6.30 0.16 18.73
CA MET A 11 -6.61 0.21 17.30
C MET A 11 -5.39 -0.14 16.45
N VAL A 12 -4.24 0.41 16.79
CA VAL A 12 -2.98 0.10 16.07
C VAL A 12 -2.65 -1.38 16.18
N ARG A 13 -2.77 -1.98 17.36
CA ARG A 13 -2.50 -3.41 17.56
C ARG A 13 -3.42 -4.27 16.70
N GLU A 14 -4.70 -3.91 16.61
CA GLU A 14 -5.68 -4.67 15.83
C GLU A 14 -5.45 -4.57 14.33
N HIS A 15 -4.86 -3.46 13.86
CA HIS A 15 -4.65 -3.19 12.44
C HIS A 15 -3.17 -3.17 12.03
N LYS A 16 -2.31 -3.64 12.91
CA LYS A 16 -0.86 -3.63 12.68
C LYS A 16 -0.47 -4.38 11.40
N SER A 17 -1.09 -5.53 11.15
CA SER A 17 -0.79 -6.32 9.95
C SER A 17 -1.19 -5.60 8.68
N THR A 18 -2.30 -4.87 8.69
CA THR A 18 -2.73 -4.05 7.55
C THR A 18 -1.69 -2.97 7.24
N ILE A 19 -1.23 -2.25 8.26
CA ILE A 19 -0.25 -1.19 8.11
C ILE A 19 1.06 -1.74 7.54
N TYR A 20 1.55 -2.85 8.10
CA TYR A 20 2.77 -3.49 7.60
C TYR A 20 2.61 -3.99 6.17
N THR A 21 1.45 -4.55 5.84
CA THR A 21 1.16 -5.01 4.48
C THR A 21 1.33 -3.86 3.49
N VAL A 22 0.76 -2.69 3.79
CA VAL A 22 0.90 -1.51 2.93
C VAL A 22 2.35 -1.08 2.83
N CYS A 23 3.07 -1.01 3.95
CA CYS A 23 4.47 -0.60 3.96
C CYS A 23 5.34 -1.54 3.11
N PHE A 24 5.11 -2.86 3.21
CA PHE A 24 5.83 -3.84 2.41
C PHE A 24 5.51 -3.73 0.91
N MET A 25 4.36 -3.21 0.55
CA MET A 25 4.04 -2.94 -0.85
C MET A 25 4.94 -1.86 -1.46
N PHE A 26 5.46 -0.96 -0.63
CA PHE A 26 6.26 0.17 -1.09
C PHE A 26 7.76 -0.01 -0.87
N SER A 27 8.17 -0.95 -0.01
CA SER A 27 9.58 -1.22 0.23
C SER A 27 9.79 -2.65 0.68
N LYS A 28 10.96 -3.21 0.35
CA LYS A 28 11.40 -4.52 0.83
C LYS A 28 12.54 -4.41 1.83
N ASP A 29 13.08 -3.21 2.02
CA ASP A 29 14.09 -2.95 3.03
C ASP A 29 13.43 -2.84 4.39
N SER A 30 13.85 -3.67 5.35
CA SER A 30 13.26 -3.70 6.68
C SER A 30 13.38 -2.38 7.43
N ASP A 31 14.49 -1.66 7.23
CA ASP A 31 14.69 -0.34 7.86
C ASP A 31 13.73 0.69 7.27
N GLU A 32 13.56 0.68 5.96
CA GLU A 32 12.61 1.58 5.28
C GLU A 32 11.17 1.26 5.66
N VAL A 33 10.82 -0.03 5.75
CA VAL A 33 9.48 -0.45 6.20
C VAL A 33 9.22 0.05 7.62
N SER A 34 10.21 -0.04 8.50
CA SER A 34 10.09 0.46 9.86
C SER A 34 9.86 1.97 9.88
N ASP A 35 10.58 2.72 9.07
CA ASP A 35 10.40 4.17 8.95
C ASP A 35 9.02 4.52 8.40
N LEU A 36 8.56 3.80 7.38
CA LEU A 36 7.23 3.98 6.82
C LEU A 36 6.14 3.69 7.86
N PHE A 37 6.32 2.62 8.62
CA PHE A 37 5.39 2.25 9.68
C PHE A 37 5.27 3.39 10.70
N GLN A 38 6.38 3.95 11.14
CA GLN A 38 6.39 5.08 12.07
C GLN A 38 5.70 6.31 11.50
N GLU A 39 5.95 6.62 10.22
CA GLU A 39 5.29 7.74 9.55
C GLU A 39 3.77 7.55 9.49
N VAL A 40 3.34 6.32 9.21
CA VAL A 40 1.91 5.99 9.20
C VAL A 40 1.31 6.20 10.60
N LEU A 41 2.00 5.73 11.64
CA LEU A 41 1.53 5.91 13.02
C LEU A 41 1.38 7.38 13.39
N ILE A 42 2.34 8.21 12.99
CA ILE A 42 2.28 9.65 13.24
C ILE A 42 1.05 10.26 12.55
N ASN A 43 0.82 9.90 11.30
CA ASN A 43 -0.32 10.43 10.54
C ASN A 43 -1.66 9.92 11.07
N LEU A 44 -1.72 8.66 11.50
CA LEU A 44 -2.91 8.12 12.15
C LEU A 44 -3.20 8.86 13.45
N TRP A 45 -2.18 9.11 14.26
CA TRP A 45 -2.33 9.84 15.50
C TRP A 45 -2.85 11.25 15.27
N LYS A 46 -2.28 11.96 14.29
CA LYS A 46 -2.71 13.33 13.96
C LYS A 46 -4.17 13.38 13.52
N GLY A 47 -4.65 12.36 12.83
CA GLY A 47 -6.02 12.32 12.33
C GLY A 47 -7.01 11.65 13.25
N TYR A 48 -6.54 10.99 14.31
CA TYR A 48 -7.40 10.14 15.14
C TYR A 48 -8.49 10.92 15.86
N ALA A 49 -8.15 12.06 16.45
CA ALA A 49 -9.10 12.89 17.18
C ALA A 49 -10.18 13.48 16.27
N SER A 50 -9.84 13.71 15.00
CA SER A 50 -10.77 14.26 14.01
C SER A 50 -11.48 13.19 13.19
N PHE A 51 -11.13 11.91 13.38
CA PHE A 51 -11.82 10.81 12.72
C PHE A 51 -13.22 10.66 13.29
N GLN A 52 -14.22 11.03 12.50
CA GLN A 52 -15.62 11.08 12.94
C GLN A 52 -16.42 9.90 12.37
N ASN A 53 -15.82 8.75 12.21
CA ASN A 53 -16.45 7.55 11.65
C ASN A 53 -17.12 7.79 10.29
N ARG A 54 -16.53 8.68 9.47
CA ARG A 54 -17.01 8.96 8.11
C ARG A 54 -16.82 7.77 7.17
N SER A 55 -15.95 6.87 7.54
CA SER A 55 -15.74 5.58 6.90
C SER A 55 -15.48 4.55 7.99
N SER A 56 -15.38 3.28 7.62
CA SER A 56 -14.95 2.27 8.59
C SER A 56 -13.51 2.57 9.02
N VAL A 57 -13.17 2.14 10.24
CA VAL A 57 -11.79 2.29 10.75
C VAL A 57 -10.81 1.60 9.80
N ASP A 58 -11.18 0.43 9.30
CA ASP A 58 -10.35 -0.33 8.38
C ASP A 58 -10.05 0.47 7.11
N THR A 59 -11.08 1.04 6.47
CA THR A 59 -10.91 1.89 5.28
C THR A 59 -10.02 3.10 5.57
N TRP A 60 -10.23 3.74 6.71
CA TRP A 60 -9.44 4.91 7.11
C TRP A 60 -7.95 4.55 7.28
N ILE A 61 -7.67 3.41 7.91
CA ILE A 61 -6.29 2.95 8.10
C ILE A 61 -5.63 2.64 6.75
N TRP A 62 -6.33 1.95 5.85
CA TRP A 62 -5.83 1.73 4.49
C TRP A 62 -5.51 3.05 3.79
N LYS A 63 -6.43 4.01 3.87
CA LYS A 63 -6.28 5.32 3.22
C LYS A 63 -5.09 6.10 3.75
N VAL A 64 -4.96 6.21 5.06
CA VAL A 64 -3.83 6.92 5.68
C VAL A 64 -2.51 6.23 5.37
N SER A 65 -2.48 4.90 5.43
CA SER A 65 -1.28 4.12 5.14
C SER A 65 -0.83 4.33 3.70
N PHE A 66 -1.73 4.21 2.74
CA PHE A 66 -1.39 4.42 1.33
C PHE A 66 -0.96 5.85 1.05
N ASN A 67 -1.68 6.84 1.56
CA ASN A 67 -1.34 8.23 1.34
C ASN A 67 0.04 8.58 1.91
N THR A 68 0.35 8.03 3.07
CA THR A 68 1.65 8.22 3.71
C THR A 68 2.77 7.63 2.84
N CYS A 69 2.59 6.39 2.41
CA CYS A 69 3.60 5.69 1.61
C CYS A 69 3.77 6.33 0.24
N ILE A 70 2.69 6.75 -0.41
CA ILE A 70 2.74 7.44 -1.69
C ILE A 70 3.51 8.76 -1.56
N SER A 71 3.22 9.54 -0.52
CA SER A 71 3.91 10.80 -0.26
C SER A 71 5.40 10.59 0.00
N TYR A 72 5.74 9.57 0.78
CA TYR A 72 7.12 9.21 1.06
C TYR A 72 7.86 8.84 -0.23
N GLU A 73 7.25 8.02 -1.08
CA GLU A 73 7.87 7.59 -2.34
C GLU A 73 8.06 8.75 -3.31
N ARG A 74 7.11 9.69 -3.36
CA ARG A 74 7.27 10.89 -4.19
C ARG A 74 8.46 11.73 -3.76
N LYS A 75 8.66 11.91 -2.45
CA LYS A 75 9.80 12.63 -1.91
C LYS A 75 11.10 11.90 -2.20
N LYS A 76 11.09 10.57 -2.11
CA LYS A 76 12.25 9.73 -2.39
C LYS A 76 12.66 9.81 -3.85
N GLN A 77 11.68 9.78 -4.77
CA GLN A 77 11.96 9.87 -6.22
C GLN A 77 12.59 11.20 -6.59
N LYS A 78 12.25 12.27 -5.91
CA LYS A 78 12.85 13.59 -6.14
C LYS A 78 14.30 13.65 -5.66
N ARG A 79 14.70 12.78 -4.72
CA ARG A 79 16.03 12.75 -4.14
C ARG A 79 16.92 11.67 -4.74
N ALA A 80 16.33 10.63 -5.32
CA ALA A 80 17.08 9.47 -5.80
C ALA A 80 17.37 9.58 -7.29
N THR A 81 18.64 9.44 -7.63
CA THR A 81 19.11 9.32 -9.02
C THR A 81 19.33 7.87 -9.42
N LEU A 82 19.16 6.93 -8.48
CA LEU A 82 19.41 5.51 -8.72
C LEU A 82 18.09 4.74 -8.81
N PRO A 83 17.92 3.83 -9.80
CA PRO A 83 16.74 3.00 -9.85
C PRO A 83 16.70 2.06 -8.64
N LEU A 84 15.50 1.90 -8.08
CA LEU A 84 15.28 0.96 -7.00
C LEU A 84 15.47 -0.46 -7.52
N THR A 85 16.60 -1.06 -7.15
CA THR A 85 16.78 -2.48 -7.38
C THR A 85 16.08 -3.23 -6.25
N MET A 86 15.04 -3.97 -6.61
CA MET A 86 14.34 -4.81 -5.67
C MET A 86 15.07 -6.13 -5.51
N ASP A 87 15.36 -6.47 -4.25
CA ASP A 87 15.93 -7.79 -3.96
C ASP A 87 14.80 -8.82 -3.96
N ILE A 88 14.71 -9.54 -5.06
CA ILE A 88 13.68 -10.57 -5.29
C ILE A 88 13.95 -11.83 -4.47
N ASN A 89 15.11 -11.92 -3.80
CA ASN A 89 15.56 -13.13 -3.11
C ASN A 89 15.00 -13.29 -1.70
N LEU A 90 14.10 -12.41 -1.25
CA LEU A 90 13.52 -12.51 0.10
C LEU A 90 12.52 -13.65 0.26
N PHE A 91 12.10 -14.28 -0.85
CA PHE A 91 11.18 -15.41 -0.82
C PHE A 91 11.81 -16.57 -1.60
N GLU A 92 12.66 -17.35 -0.93
CA GLU A 92 13.20 -18.57 -1.50
C GLU A 92 12.17 -19.69 -1.47
N ASP A 93 11.08 -19.52 -2.22
CA ASP A 93 10.17 -20.62 -2.45
C ASP A 93 10.44 -21.17 -3.84
N LYS A 94 10.80 -22.44 -3.89
CA LYS A 94 11.16 -23.14 -5.14
C LYS A 94 9.95 -23.66 -5.89
N ASP A 95 8.74 -23.32 -5.44
CA ASP A 95 7.49 -23.73 -6.07
C ASP A 95 7.22 -22.83 -7.29
N GLU A 96 6.71 -23.43 -8.36
CA GLU A 96 6.39 -22.71 -9.59
C GLU A 96 5.30 -21.67 -9.40
N ASP A 97 4.30 -21.94 -8.55
CA ASP A 97 3.25 -21.00 -8.21
C ASP A 97 3.84 -19.77 -7.49
N SER A 98 4.77 -19.98 -6.58
CA SER A 98 5.47 -18.90 -5.88
C SER A 98 6.32 -18.08 -6.83
N ARG A 99 6.90 -18.71 -7.87
CA ARG A 99 7.67 -18.02 -8.89
C ARG A 99 6.78 -17.09 -9.73
N GLN A 100 5.60 -17.57 -10.12
CA GLN A 100 4.66 -16.77 -10.89
C GLN A 100 4.14 -15.57 -10.06
N ILE A 101 3.87 -15.80 -8.79
CA ILE A 101 3.46 -14.74 -7.86
C ILE A 101 4.57 -13.69 -7.73
N ARG A 102 5.82 -14.10 -7.59
CA ARG A 102 6.96 -13.17 -7.52
C ARG A 102 7.11 -12.35 -8.79
N LEU A 103 6.94 -12.98 -9.95
CA LEU A 103 7.00 -12.27 -11.24
C LEU A 103 5.89 -11.24 -11.35
N LEU A 104 4.68 -11.57 -10.89
CA LEU A 104 3.57 -10.63 -10.87
C LEU A 104 3.87 -9.43 -9.97
N TYR A 105 4.34 -9.68 -8.75
CA TYR A 105 4.69 -8.60 -7.81
C TYR A 105 5.83 -7.75 -8.32
N ASP A 106 6.81 -8.34 -9.01
CA ASP A 106 7.89 -7.61 -9.65
C ASP A 106 7.33 -6.63 -10.71
N ARG A 107 6.41 -7.10 -11.54
CA ARG A 107 5.77 -6.25 -12.54
C ARG A 107 4.95 -5.14 -11.89
N ILE A 108 4.22 -5.47 -10.82
CA ILE A 108 3.42 -4.49 -10.07
C ILE A 108 4.32 -3.39 -9.52
N HIS A 109 5.51 -3.73 -9.03
CA HIS A 109 6.43 -2.75 -8.49
C HIS A 109 7.04 -1.82 -9.54
N ARG A 110 6.95 -2.18 -10.83
CA ARG A 110 7.36 -1.28 -11.92
C ARG A 110 6.30 -0.24 -12.26
N LEU A 111 5.08 -0.42 -11.78
CA LEU A 111 4.01 0.56 -11.96
C LEU A 111 4.29 1.81 -11.15
N LYS A 112 3.68 2.92 -11.55
CA LYS A 112 3.69 4.15 -10.75
C LYS A 112 3.02 3.86 -9.40
N PRO A 113 3.42 4.57 -8.33
CA PRO A 113 2.89 4.28 -6.98
C PRO A 113 1.37 4.27 -6.89
N PHE A 114 0.70 5.19 -7.56
CA PHE A 114 -0.76 5.28 -7.54
C PHE A 114 -1.42 4.06 -8.17
N ASP A 115 -0.93 3.64 -9.34
CA ASP A 115 -1.45 2.47 -10.04
C ASP A 115 -1.12 1.18 -9.26
N ARG A 116 0.05 1.13 -8.65
CA ARG A 116 0.44 0.02 -7.78
C ARG A 116 -0.54 -0.14 -6.63
N ALA A 117 -0.89 0.97 -5.97
CA ALA A 117 -1.84 0.94 -4.87
C ALA A 117 -3.19 0.37 -5.31
N ILE A 118 -3.69 0.81 -6.47
CA ILE A 118 -4.99 0.36 -6.98
C ILE A 118 -4.99 -1.15 -7.23
N VAL A 119 -3.98 -1.68 -7.92
CA VAL A 119 -3.95 -3.10 -8.25
C VAL A 119 -3.74 -3.96 -7.00
N LEU A 120 -2.95 -3.51 -6.06
CA LEU A 120 -2.72 -4.24 -4.82
C LEU A 120 -3.97 -4.31 -3.96
N LEU A 121 -4.75 -3.22 -3.89
CA LEU A 121 -6.04 -3.23 -3.20
C LEU A 121 -7.03 -4.17 -3.89
N TRP A 122 -7.02 -4.20 -5.22
CA TRP A 122 -7.85 -5.12 -5.99
C TRP A 122 -7.48 -6.58 -5.69
N LEU A 123 -6.20 -6.88 -5.57
CA LEU A 123 -5.75 -8.22 -5.20
C LEU A 123 -6.13 -8.61 -3.77
N GLU A 124 -6.39 -7.64 -2.90
CA GLU A 124 -6.92 -7.85 -1.55
C GLU A 124 -8.45 -8.04 -1.55
N ASN A 125 -9.05 -8.24 -2.73
CA ASN A 125 -10.49 -8.45 -2.91
C ASN A 125 -11.36 -7.26 -2.50
N MET A 126 -10.83 -6.05 -2.57
CA MET A 126 -11.61 -4.85 -2.31
C MET A 126 -12.47 -4.50 -3.50
N SER A 127 -13.68 -4.01 -3.22
CA SER A 127 -14.59 -3.52 -4.26
C SER A 127 -14.05 -2.23 -4.89
N TYR A 128 -14.50 -1.91 -6.08
CA TYR A 128 -14.12 -0.67 -6.74
C TYR A 128 -14.53 0.56 -5.92
N GLU A 129 -15.66 0.48 -5.20
CA GLU A 129 -16.09 1.55 -4.30
C GLU A 129 -15.11 1.76 -3.15
N GLU A 130 -14.67 0.66 -2.52
CA GLU A 130 -13.70 0.71 -1.43
C GLU A 130 -12.36 1.25 -1.92
N ILE A 131 -11.89 0.77 -3.07
CA ILE A 131 -10.64 1.25 -3.66
C ILE A 131 -10.73 2.76 -3.93
N GLY A 132 -11.82 3.19 -4.55
CA GLY A 132 -12.04 4.61 -4.85
C GLY A 132 -12.03 5.48 -3.60
N ALA A 133 -12.65 4.99 -2.50
CA ALA A 133 -12.66 5.70 -1.23
C ALA A 133 -11.25 5.84 -0.63
N ILE A 134 -10.42 4.79 -0.78
CA ILE A 134 -9.06 4.79 -0.24
C ILE A 134 -8.13 5.72 -1.03
N VAL A 135 -8.16 5.59 -2.36
CA VAL A 135 -7.22 6.34 -3.22
C VAL A 135 -7.75 7.71 -3.68
N GLY A 136 -9.02 7.99 -3.42
CA GLY A 136 -9.60 9.32 -3.66
C GLY A 136 -10.07 9.56 -5.09
N ILE A 137 -10.58 8.53 -5.78
CA ILE A 137 -11.16 8.66 -7.12
C ILE A 137 -12.52 7.99 -7.18
N SER A 138 -13.29 8.28 -8.22
CA SER A 138 -14.61 7.67 -8.41
C SER A 138 -14.51 6.17 -8.72
N THR A 139 -15.59 5.44 -8.45
CA THR A 139 -15.71 4.02 -8.80
C THR A 139 -15.46 3.79 -10.29
N LYS A 140 -16.01 4.66 -11.13
CA LYS A 140 -15.81 4.58 -12.58
C LYS A 140 -14.33 4.74 -12.95
N ASN A 141 -13.63 5.67 -12.31
CA ASN A 141 -12.21 5.88 -12.58
C ASN A 141 -11.36 4.71 -12.10
N VAL A 142 -11.74 4.06 -11.00
CA VAL A 142 -11.08 2.82 -10.57
C VAL A 142 -11.17 1.75 -11.65
N SER A 143 -12.37 1.55 -12.20
CA SER A 143 -12.61 0.57 -13.27
C SER A 143 -11.74 0.84 -14.49
N VAL A 144 -11.71 2.10 -14.96
CA VAL A 144 -10.94 2.50 -16.13
C VAL A 144 -9.43 2.29 -15.87
N ARG A 145 -8.95 2.72 -14.71
CA ARG A 145 -7.53 2.58 -14.37
C ARG A 145 -7.12 1.12 -14.23
N LEU A 146 -7.94 0.29 -13.59
CA LEU A 146 -7.64 -1.14 -13.46
C LEU A 146 -7.54 -1.81 -14.83
N TYR A 147 -8.41 -1.46 -15.76
CA TYR A 147 -8.33 -2.00 -17.12
C TYR A 147 -6.98 -1.65 -17.76
N ARG A 148 -6.56 -0.40 -17.68
CA ARG A 148 -5.28 0.05 -18.23
C ARG A 148 -4.10 -0.61 -17.54
N ILE A 149 -4.18 -0.75 -16.21
CA ILE A 149 -3.12 -1.39 -15.43
C ILE A 149 -2.96 -2.85 -15.83
N LYS A 150 -4.07 -3.58 -15.97
CA LYS A 150 -4.03 -4.98 -16.41
C LYS A 150 -3.41 -5.13 -17.80
N GLU A 151 -3.76 -4.23 -18.73
CA GLU A 151 -3.17 -4.24 -20.06
C GLU A 151 -1.68 -3.93 -20.02
N GLU A 152 -1.27 -2.96 -19.19
CA GLU A 152 0.13 -2.62 -19.02
C GLU A 152 0.92 -3.79 -18.43
N LEU A 153 0.37 -4.49 -17.43
CA LEU A 153 1.01 -5.64 -16.83
C LEU A 153 1.20 -6.79 -17.83
N LYS A 154 0.21 -7.01 -18.70
CA LYS A 154 0.32 -8.03 -19.75
C LYS A 154 1.44 -7.74 -20.74
N LYS A 155 1.71 -6.47 -20.99
CA LYS A 155 2.75 -6.05 -21.95
C LYS A 155 4.15 -6.07 -21.35
N MET A 156 4.26 -6.15 -20.03
CA MET A 156 5.56 -6.19 -19.38
C MET A 156 6.26 -7.53 -19.61
N SER A 157 7.56 -7.45 -19.94
CA SER A 157 8.36 -8.65 -20.13
C SER A 157 8.85 -9.21 -18.80
N ASN A 158 9.07 -10.50 -18.77
CA ASN A 158 9.62 -11.21 -17.63
C ASN A 158 11.16 -11.03 -17.57
N ARG A 159 11.61 -9.83 -17.29
CA ARG A 159 13.05 -9.59 -17.12
C ARG A 159 13.45 -9.74 -15.68
#